data_2c9497517538114277b7596f7cd9f807
#
_entry.id   2c9497517538114277b7596f7cd9f807
#
_cell.length_a   1.000
_cell.length_b   1.000
_cell.length_c   1.000
_cell.angle_alpha   90.00
_cell.angle_beta   90.00
_cell.angle_gamma   90.00
#
_symmetry.space_group_name_H-M   'P 1'
#
loop_
_entity.id
_entity.type
_entity.pdbx_description
1 polymer ?
#
loop_
_entity_poly.entity_id
_entity_poly.type
_entity_poly.pdbx_seq_one_letter_code
_entity_poly.pdbx_strand_id
1 'polypeptide(L)'
;YYLMDLVTQTAKQLTEGAGDNTFGGFLSPDDNYLFYVKNEKHLQRVDLTTLEEVTIYTVPDNWVGYGTWVANTDCTEIVGIEISKTDWTPLSDWKIFLEFYHKNPRCRLITIDLETGNAEVILDRNTWLGHPIFRPNNNDTIAFCHEGPHDLVDARMWMINRDGTNERKVHEHQLGES
;
A
#
# COMPACT_ATOMS: atom_id res chain seq x y z
N TYR A 1 -1.61 13.00 -11.12
CA TYR A 1 -3.02 13.03 -10.73
C TYR A 1 -3.66 14.33 -11.21
N TYR A 2 -4.98 14.26 -11.40
CA TYR A 2 -5.80 15.41 -11.82
C TYR A 2 -7.06 15.44 -10.98
N LEU A 3 -7.48 16.64 -10.58
CA LEU A 3 -8.78 16.90 -9.99
C LEU A 3 -9.73 17.40 -11.08
N MET A 4 -10.89 16.75 -11.23
CA MET A 4 -11.91 17.16 -12.20
C MET A 4 -13.10 17.78 -11.48
N ASP A 5 -13.46 19.00 -11.87
CA ASP A 5 -14.72 19.62 -11.49
C ASP A 5 -15.84 19.07 -12.39
N LEU A 6 -16.78 18.34 -11.81
CA LEU A 6 -17.87 17.69 -12.55
C LEU A 6 -18.94 18.66 -13.07
N VAL A 7 -19.04 19.87 -12.49
CA VAL A 7 -20.01 20.88 -12.92
C VAL A 7 -19.47 21.65 -14.11
N THR A 8 -18.25 22.14 -14.03
CA THR A 8 -17.60 22.92 -15.09
C THR A 8 -16.90 22.06 -16.14
N GLN A 9 -16.73 20.75 -15.86
CA GLN A 9 -15.99 19.79 -16.70
C GLN A 9 -14.54 20.22 -16.95
N THR A 10 -13.94 20.96 -16.02
CA THR A 10 -12.54 21.37 -16.08
C THR A 10 -11.66 20.45 -15.23
N ALA A 11 -10.43 20.20 -15.69
CA ALA A 11 -9.45 19.41 -14.96
C ALA A 11 -8.28 20.29 -14.52
N LYS A 12 -7.85 20.12 -13.26
CA LYS A 12 -6.66 20.76 -12.68
C LYS A 12 -5.61 19.68 -12.40
N GLN A 13 -4.39 19.87 -12.88
CA GLN A 13 -3.28 18.99 -12.55
C GLN A 13 -2.85 19.20 -11.11
N LEU A 14 -2.68 18.11 -10.35
CA LEU A 14 -2.31 18.12 -8.93
C LEU A 14 -0.85 17.75 -8.70
N THR A 15 -0.27 16.93 -9.58
CA THR A 15 1.09 16.41 -9.40
C THR A 15 1.92 16.61 -10.66
N GLU A 16 3.21 16.89 -10.50
CA GLU A 16 4.15 17.10 -11.59
C GLU A 16 5.33 16.14 -11.53
N GLY A 17 6.06 16.04 -12.64
CA GLY A 17 7.30 15.29 -12.78
C GLY A 17 7.15 13.94 -13.46
N ALA A 18 8.29 13.40 -13.89
CA ALA A 18 8.40 12.03 -14.37
C ALA A 18 8.47 11.11 -13.15
N GLY A 19 7.46 10.28 -12.98
CA GLY A 19 7.42 9.32 -11.91
C GLY A 19 6.30 8.34 -12.12
N ASP A 20 6.51 7.13 -11.69
CA ASP A 20 5.48 6.11 -11.69
C ASP A 20 4.55 6.34 -10.50
N ASN A 21 3.30 6.71 -10.79
CA ASN A 21 2.24 6.91 -9.83
C ASN A 21 1.19 5.78 -9.95
N THR A 22 1.64 4.58 -10.33
CA THR A 22 0.78 3.44 -10.69
C THR A 22 -0.04 2.90 -9.55
N PHE A 23 0.37 3.11 -8.32
CA PHE A 23 -0.30 2.54 -7.16
C PHE A 23 -1.10 3.63 -6.43
N GLY A 24 -2.35 3.70 -6.77
CA GLY A 24 -3.45 4.42 -6.19
C GLY A 24 -3.18 5.54 -5.20
N GLY A 25 -3.52 6.78 -5.59
CA GLY A 25 -3.67 7.86 -4.63
C GLY A 25 -5.02 7.78 -3.92
N PHE A 26 -5.11 8.38 -2.73
CA PHE A 26 -6.36 8.53 -2.00
C PHE A 26 -6.46 9.94 -1.40
N LEU A 27 -7.68 10.36 -1.11
CA LEU A 27 -7.96 11.65 -0.49
C LEU A 27 -8.07 11.50 1.02
N SER A 28 -7.69 12.56 1.75
CA SER A 28 -8.05 12.67 3.17
C SER A 28 -9.57 12.75 3.33
N PRO A 29 -10.13 12.33 4.50
CA PRO A 29 -11.58 12.35 4.73
C PRO A 29 -12.22 13.74 4.66
N ASP A 30 -11.43 14.79 4.85
CA ASP A 30 -11.84 16.19 4.78
C ASP A 30 -11.65 16.81 3.38
N ASP A 31 -11.25 16.01 2.39
CA ASP A 31 -10.95 16.42 1.01
C ASP A 31 -9.88 17.51 0.85
N ASN A 32 -9.01 17.70 1.86
CA ASN A 32 -7.97 18.73 1.82
C ASN A 32 -6.66 18.25 1.21
N TYR A 33 -6.40 16.93 1.26
CA TYR A 33 -5.12 16.37 0.85
C TYR A 33 -5.29 15.18 -0.08
N LEU A 34 -4.38 15.08 -1.07
CA LEU A 34 -4.11 13.88 -1.84
C LEU A 34 -2.84 13.22 -1.32
N PHE A 35 -2.90 11.92 -1.06
CA PHE A 35 -1.73 11.09 -0.73
C PHE A 35 -1.44 10.12 -1.88
N TYR A 36 -0.17 9.90 -2.19
CA TYR A 36 0.25 8.91 -3.20
C TYR A 36 1.72 8.53 -3.01
N VAL A 37 2.12 7.38 -3.55
CA VAL A 37 3.51 6.94 -3.55
C VAL A 37 4.14 7.25 -4.90
N LYS A 38 5.16 8.10 -4.91
CA LYS A 38 5.91 8.54 -6.09
C LYS A 38 7.16 7.69 -6.27
N ASN A 39 7.32 7.12 -7.47
CA ASN A 39 8.49 6.31 -7.84
C ASN A 39 8.73 5.10 -6.93
N GLU A 40 7.67 4.47 -6.39
CA GLU A 40 7.77 3.34 -5.45
C GLU A 40 8.63 3.67 -4.21
N LYS A 41 8.85 4.96 -3.93
CA LYS A 41 9.82 5.44 -2.95
C LYS A 41 9.31 6.49 -1.98
N HIS A 42 8.55 7.46 -2.45
CA HIS A 42 8.20 8.64 -1.65
C HIS A 42 6.69 8.71 -1.41
N LEU A 43 6.26 8.58 -0.16
CA LEU A 43 4.91 8.93 0.23
C LEU A 43 4.78 10.46 0.19
N GLN A 44 3.98 10.96 -0.73
CA GLN A 44 3.72 12.38 -0.93
C GLN A 44 2.35 12.76 -0.37
N ARG A 45 2.26 13.97 0.16
CA ARG A 45 1.01 14.66 0.46
C ARG A 45 0.93 15.94 -0.37
N VAL A 46 -0.15 16.12 -1.09
CA VAL A 46 -0.44 17.35 -1.85
C VAL A 46 -1.60 18.07 -1.18
N ASP A 47 -1.43 19.32 -0.82
CA ASP A 47 -2.50 20.20 -0.40
C ASP A 47 -3.34 20.59 -1.63
N LEU A 48 -4.65 20.30 -1.61
CA LEU A 48 -5.52 20.49 -2.77
C LEU A 48 -5.87 21.97 -3.03
N THR A 49 -5.63 22.84 -2.06
CA THR A 49 -5.85 24.30 -2.17
C THR A 49 -4.62 24.99 -2.74
N THR A 50 -3.46 24.76 -2.11
CA THR A 50 -2.19 25.45 -2.44
C THR A 50 -1.39 24.74 -3.53
N LEU A 51 -1.63 23.43 -3.73
CA LEU A 51 -0.86 22.51 -4.55
C LEU A 51 0.57 22.28 -4.05
N GLU A 52 0.84 22.62 -2.80
CA GLU A 52 2.12 22.29 -2.18
C GLU A 52 2.25 20.77 -2.00
N GLU A 53 3.34 20.21 -2.51
CA GLU A 53 3.70 18.80 -2.35
C GLU A 53 4.79 18.66 -1.30
N VAL A 54 4.58 17.78 -0.32
CA VAL A 54 5.56 17.46 0.73
C VAL A 54 5.76 15.94 0.83
N THR A 55 7.02 15.53 1.05
CA THR A 55 7.34 14.14 1.31
C THR A 55 7.15 13.83 2.79
N ILE A 56 6.24 12.91 3.11
CA ILE A 56 5.97 12.45 4.47
C ILE A 56 6.94 11.34 4.87
N TYR A 57 7.18 10.38 3.95
CA TYR A 57 8.04 9.25 4.22
C TYR A 57 8.84 8.88 2.97
N THR A 58 10.06 8.41 3.19
CA THR A 58 10.90 7.86 2.12
C THR A 58 11.26 6.41 2.44
N VAL A 59 10.86 5.51 1.54
CA VAL A 59 11.20 4.09 1.60
C VAL A 59 12.73 3.94 1.66
N PRO A 60 13.28 3.16 2.60
CA PRO A 60 14.73 2.94 2.70
C PRO A 60 15.33 2.33 1.42
N ASP A 61 16.60 2.59 1.14
CA ASP A 61 17.25 2.25 -0.14
C ASP A 61 17.28 0.76 -0.49
N ASN A 62 17.16 -0.11 0.49
CA ASN A 62 17.09 -1.57 0.33
C ASN A 62 15.67 -2.12 0.18
N TRP A 63 14.65 -1.25 0.12
CA TRP A 63 13.26 -1.57 -0.03
C TRP A 63 12.62 -0.82 -1.20
N VAL A 64 11.48 -1.32 -1.66
CA VAL A 64 10.63 -0.73 -2.70
C VAL A 64 9.22 -0.68 -2.16
N GLY A 65 8.56 0.46 -2.26
CA GLY A 65 7.15 0.59 -1.93
C GLY A 65 6.29 -0.19 -2.94
N TYR A 66 5.35 -1.00 -2.45
CA TYR A 66 4.57 -1.89 -3.29
C TYR A 66 3.07 -1.76 -3.04
N GLY A 67 2.32 -1.80 -4.12
CA GLY A 67 0.87 -1.85 -4.09
C GLY A 67 0.21 -0.58 -3.55
N THR A 68 -1.02 -0.73 -3.09
CA THR A 68 -1.84 0.37 -2.58
C THR A 68 -1.48 0.66 -1.13
N TRP A 69 -1.23 1.92 -0.81
CA TRP A 69 -1.05 2.40 0.55
C TRP A 69 -2.29 3.21 0.94
N VAL A 70 -2.86 2.95 2.11
CA VAL A 70 -4.12 3.57 2.53
C VAL A 70 -4.07 4.06 3.97
N ALA A 71 -4.79 5.14 4.25
CA ALA A 71 -4.91 5.69 5.60
C ALA A 71 -5.96 4.94 6.43
N ASN A 72 -5.81 5.05 7.74
CA ASN A 72 -6.87 4.73 8.68
C ASN A 72 -8.02 5.76 8.58
N THR A 73 -9.14 5.47 9.28
CA THR A 73 -10.35 6.31 9.22
C THR A 73 -10.10 7.77 9.62
N ASP A 74 -9.22 7.99 10.58
CA ASP A 74 -8.93 9.33 11.12
C ASP A 74 -7.83 10.06 10.32
N CYS A 75 -7.24 9.40 9.31
CA CYS A 75 -6.13 9.91 8.50
C CYS A 75 -4.93 10.36 9.36
N THR A 76 -4.60 9.56 10.38
CA THR A 76 -3.43 9.77 11.25
C THR A 76 -2.29 8.83 10.93
N GLU A 77 -2.59 7.66 10.35
CA GLU A 77 -1.60 6.67 9.93
C GLU A 77 -1.93 6.13 8.53
N ILE A 78 -0.90 5.71 7.82
CA ILE A 78 -0.99 4.94 6.58
C ILE A 78 -0.44 3.55 6.82
N VAL A 79 -1.08 2.53 6.25
CA VAL A 79 -0.54 1.18 6.14
C VAL A 79 -0.06 0.92 4.72
N GLY A 80 1.10 0.28 4.58
CA GLY A 80 1.72 -0.02 3.29
C GLY A 80 2.52 -1.31 3.30
N ILE A 81 2.90 -1.76 2.11
CA ILE A 81 3.81 -2.88 1.90
C ILE A 81 5.11 -2.39 1.29
N GLU A 82 6.22 -2.92 1.78
CA GLU A 82 7.52 -2.78 1.15
C GLU A 82 8.09 -4.16 0.82
N ILE A 83 8.70 -4.27 -0.36
CA ILE A 83 9.37 -5.48 -0.84
C ILE A 83 10.87 -5.25 -0.83
N SER A 84 11.65 -6.24 -0.41
CA SER A 84 13.10 -6.19 -0.51
C SER A 84 13.53 -5.89 -1.94
N LYS A 85 14.39 -4.89 -2.12
CA LYS A 85 14.87 -4.47 -3.44
C LYS A 85 15.64 -5.58 -4.18
N THR A 86 16.27 -6.48 -3.45
CA THR A 86 16.95 -7.65 -4.04
C THR A 86 15.97 -8.69 -4.58
N ASP A 87 14.74 -8.68 -4.09
CA ASP A 87 13.70 -9.59 -4.52
C ASP A 87 12.78 -8.97 -5.55
N TRP A 88 12.65 -7.65 -5.54
CA TRP A 88 11.73 -6.92 -6.42
C TRP A 88 12.03 -7.16 -7.90
N THR A 89 10.98 -7.38 -8.65
CA THR A 89 10.98 -7.47 -10.12
C THR A 89 9.69 -6.85 -10.63
N PRO A 90 9.72 -5.91 -11.58
CA PRO A 90 8.52 -5.36 -12.19
C PRO A 90 7.64 -6.45 -12.81
N LEU A 91 6.38 -6.50 -12.42
CA LEU A 91 5.43 -7.55 -12.83
C LEU A 91 4.82 -7.21 -14.19
N SER A 92 5.49 -7.55 -15.28
CA SER A 92 5.08 -7.18 -16.64
C SER A 92 4.17 -8.21 -17.32
N ASP A 93 4.24 -9.47 -16.91
CA ASP A 93 3.45 -10.56 -17.49
C ASP A 93 3.23 -11.71 -16.50
N TRP A 94 2.40 -12.69 -16.89
CA TRP A 94 2.04 -13.83 -16.06
C TRP A 94 3.23 -14.74 -15.70
N LYS A 95 4.21 -14.87 -16.58
CA LYS A 95 5.40 -15.71 -16.31
C LYS A 95 6.24 -15.09 -15.20
N ILE A 96 6.50 -13.78 -15.30
CA ILE A 96 7.23 -13.03 -14.27
C ILE A 96 6.46 -13.03 -12.96
N PHE A 97 5.12 -12.91 -12.99
CA PHE A 97 4.27 -13.02 -11.81
C PHE A 97 4.46 -14.38 -11.09
N LEU A 98 4.47 -15.50 -11.83
CA LEU A 98 4.71 -16.83 -11.26
C LEU A 98 6.12 -16.99 -10.70
N GLU A 99 7.13 -16.52 -11.46
CA GLU A 99 8.52 -16.55 -11.01
C GLU A 99 8.71 -15.75 -9.72
N PHE A 100 8.08 -14.58 -9.64
CA PHE A 100 8.10 -13.73 -8.46
C PHE A 100 7.42 -14.39 -7.25
N TYR A 101 6.26 -15.00 -7.44
CA TYR A 101 5.57 -15.79 -6.41
C TYR A 101 6.46 -16.91 -5.87
N HIS A 102 7.05 -17.73 -6.73
CA HIS A 102 7.90 -18.85 -6.33
C HIS A 102 9.24 -18.42 -5.69
N LYS A 103 9.66 -17.19 -5.91
CA LYS A 103 10.83 -16.61 -5.25
C LYS A 103 10.62 -16.37 -3.75
N ASN A 104 9.35 -16.35 -3.29
CA ASN A 104 8.99 -15.99 -1.92
C ASN A 104 9.64 -14.67 -1.49
N PRO A 105 9.28 -13.55 -2.13
CA PRO A 105 9.94 -12.29 -1.87
C PRO A 105 9.79 -11.88 -0.42
N ARG A 106 10.84 -11.31 0.16
CA ARG A 106 10.77 -10.73 1.49
C ARG A 106 9.95 -9.45 1.45
N CYS A 107 8.84 -9.45 2.17
CA CYS A 107 7.96 -8.31 2.32
C CYS A 107 7.84 -7.90 3.78
N ARG A 108 7.56 -6.62 3.98
CA ARG A 108 7.16 -6.11 5.28
C ARG A 108 5.89 -5.27 5.18
N LEU A 109 5.00 -5.48 6.15
CA LEU A 109 3.84 -4.65 6.40
C LEU A 109 4.27 -3.55 7.37
N ILE A 110 4.07 -2.31 6.99
CA ILE A 110 4.47 -1.15 7.78
C ILE A 110 3.29 -0.23 8.05
N THR A 111 3.35 0.52 9.13
CA THR A 111 2.52 1.70 9.33
C THR A 111 3.39 2.94 9.38
N ILE A 112 2.86 4.08 8.96
CA ILE A 112 3.54 5.37 8.91
C ILE A 112 2.64 6.39 9.58
N ASP A 113 3.14 7.02 10.62
CA ASP A 113 2.50 8.15 11.27
C ASP A 113 2.59 9.38 10.34
N LEU A 114 1.44 10.00 10.04
CA LEU A 114 1.35 11.09 9.06
C LEU A 114 1.82 12.44 9.59
N GLU A 115 1.89 12.62 10.90
CA GLU A 115 2.40 13.84 11.52
C GLU A 115 3.93 13.83 11.57
N THR A 116 4.51 12.70 11.97
CA THR A 116 5.96 12.60 12.22
C THR A 116 6.75 11.99 11.06
N GLY A 117 6.08 11.22 10.18
CA GLY A 117 6.71 10.42 9.13
C GLY A 117 7.42 9.17 9.67
N ASN A 118 7.26 8.84 10.95
CA ASN A 118 7.86 7.65 11.53
C ASN A 118 7.16 6.39 11.05
N ALA A 119 7.95 5.40 10.62
CA ALA A 119 7.44 4.11 10.19
C ALA A 119 7.74 3.01 11.23
N GLU A 120 6.75 2.14 11.44
CA GLU A 120 6.88 0.94 12.25
C GLU A 120 6.64 -0.30 11.40
N VAL A 121 7.46 -1.34 11.63
CA VAL A 121 7.31 -2.63 10.96
C VAL A 121 6.40 -3.51 11.79
N ILE A 122 5.23 -3.86 11.24
CA ILE A 122 4.23 -4.72 11.90
C ILE A 122 4.53 -6.19 11.62
N LEU A 123 4.98 -6.51 10.40
CA LEU A 123 5.27 -7.87 9.96
C LEU A 123 6.44 -7.83 8.97
N ASP A 124 7.38 -8.79 9.09
CA ASP A 124 8.50 -8.97 8.17
C ASP A 124 8.71 -10.47 7.91
N ARG A 125 8.55 -10.90 6.67
CA ARG A 125 8.65 -12.32 6.29
C ARG A 125 8.94 -12.55 4.82
N ASN A 126 9.36 -13.76 4.49
CA ASN A 126 9.54 -14.22 3.11
C ASN A 126 8.21 -14.77 2.57
N THR A 127 7.28 -13.85 2.31
CA THR A 127 5.96 -14.13 1.72
C THR A 127 5.51 -12.89 0.98
N TRP A 128 5.03 -13.06 -0.23
CA TRP A 128 4.50 -11.94 -0.99
C TRP A 128 3.22 -11.40 -0.35
N LEU A 129 3.30 -10.19 0.19
CA LEU A 129 2.19 -9.49 0.84
C LEU A 129 1.63 -8.41 -0.07
N GLY A 130 0.33 -8.13 0.02
CA GLY A 130 -0.32 -7.08 -0.74
C GLY A 130 -1.62 -6.58 -0.11
N HIS A 131 -2.19 -5.55 -0.71
CA HIS A 131 -3.52 -4.96 -0.40
C HIS A 131 -3.79 -4.72 1.08
N PRO A 132 -2.88 -4.04 1.83
CA PRO A 132 -3.13 -3.75 3.23
C PRO A 132 -4.23 -2.68 3.37
N ILE A 133 -5.13 -2.88 4.34
CA ILE A 133 -6.16 -1.91 4.70
C ILE A 133 -6.39 -1.93 6.21
N PHE A 134 -6.67 -0.78 6.80
CA PHE A 134 -7.22 -0.75 8.15
C PHE A 134 -8.68 -1.22 8.15
N ARG A 135 -9.09 -1.88 9.23
CA ARG A 135 -10.50 -2.17 9.45
C ARG A 135 -11.28 -0.85 9.56
N PRO A 136 -12.41 -0.67 8.83
CA PRO A 136 -13.20 0.56 8.94
C PRO A 136 -13.63 0.85 10.38
N ASN A 137 -13.48 2.09 10.80
CA ASN A 137 -13.77 2.57 12.16
C ASN A 137 -13.02 1.82 13.29
N ASN A 138 -11.87 1.24 12.97
CA ASN A 138 -11.02 0.56 13.94
C ASN A 138 -9.56 0.63 13.47
N ASN A 139 -8.74 1.42 14.16
CA ASN A 139 -7.34 1.62 13.83
C ASN A 139 -6.43 0.49 14.35
N ASP A 140 -6.96 -0.45 15.14
CA ASP A 140 -6.17 -1.50 15.80
C ASP A 140 -6.05 -2.78 14.98
N THR A 141 -6.79 -2.90 13.86
CA THR A 141 -6.80 -4.11 13.05
C THR A 141 -6.49 -3.77 11.60
N ILE A 142 -5.56 -4.52 11.01
CA ILE A 142 -5.15 -4.41 9.62
C ILE A 142 -5.50 -5.73 8.92
N ALA A 143 -6.19 -5.66 7.77
CA ALA A 143 -6.33 -6.77 6.85
C ALA A 143 -5.28 -6.66 5.75
N PHE A 144 -4.79 -7.78 5.24
CA PHE A 144 -3.82 -7.84 4.15
C PHE A 144 -3.97 -9.15 3.39
N CYS A 145 -3.35 -9.22 2.20
CA CYS A 145 -3.36 -10.42 1.38
C CYS A 145 -2.00 -11.12 1.36
N HIS A 146 -2.01 -12.45 1.30
CA HIS A 146 -0.95 -13.22 0.69
C HIS A 146 -1.19 -13.23 -0.83
N GLU A 147 -0.23 -12.70 -1.58
CA GLU A 147 -0.34 -12.59 -3.02
C GLU A 147 0.14 -13.85 -3.74
N GLY A 148 -0.34 -14.04 -4.95
CA GLY A 148 0.04 -15.16 -5.82
C GLY A 148 -1.14 -15.73 -6.61
N PRO A 149 -0.93 -16.83 -7.35
CA PRO A 149 -1.99 -17.55 -8.08
C PRO A 149 -3.05 -18.08 -7.12
N HIS A 150 -4.33 -18.03 -7.53
CA HIS A 150 -5.45 -18.44 -6.68
C HIS A 150 -5.40 -19.90 -6.25
N ASP A 151 -4.87 -20.77 -7.10
CA ASP A 151 -4.74 -22.21 -6.89
C ASP A 151 -3.52 -22.61 -6.04
N LEU A 152 -2.60 -21.67 -5.80
CA LEU A 152 -1.36 -21.91 -5.03
C LEU A 152 -1.33 -21.22 -3.66
N VAL A 153 -2.23 -20.25 -3.43
CA VAL A 153 -2.30 -19.52 -2.15
C VAL A 153 -3.39 -20.13 -1.27
N ASP A 154 -2.95 -20.84 -0.22
CA ASP A 154 -3.83 -21.58 0.72
C ASP A 154 -4.86 -20.69 1.43
N ALA A 155 -4.44 -19.52 1.90
CA ALA A 155 -5.33 -18.50 2.46
C ALA A 155 -4.89 -17.12 1.99
N ARG A 156 -5.77 -16.45 1.24
CA ARG A 156 -5.43 -15.14 0.66
C ARG A 156 -5.60 -14.01 1.66
N MET A 157 -6.66 -14.00 2.44
CA MET A 157 -6.99 -12.89 3.35
C MET A 157 -6.60 -13.18 4.79
N TRP A 158 -5.87 -12.26 5.36
CA TRP A 158 -5.35 -12.29 6.73
C TRP A 158 -5.71 -11.03 7.48
N MET A 159 -5.73 -11.13 8.79
CA MET A 159 -5.82 -9.99 9.72
C MET A 159 -4.71 -10.07 10.75
N ILE A 160 -4.25 -8.90 11.19
CA ILE A 160 -3.27 -8.73 12.26
C ILE A 160 -3.63 -7.50 13.08
N ASN A 161 -3.30 -7.51 14.36
CA ASN A 161 -3.42 -6.29 15.14
C ASN A 161 -2.30 -5.29 14.76
N ARG A 162 -2.57 -4.00 14.94
CA ARG A 162 -1.62 -2.91 14.69
C ARG A 162 -0.27 -3.09 15.42
N ASP A 163 -0.26 -3.76 16.57
CA ASP A 163 0.92 -4.09 17.36
C ASP A 163 1.66 -5.37 16.90
N GLY A 164 1.25 -5.98 15.80
CA GLY A 164 1.82 -7.20 15.26
C GLY A 164 1.33 -8.49 15.91
N THR A 165 0.41 -8.41 16.86
CA THR A 165 -0.16 -9.59 17.52
C THR A 165 -1.40 -10.13 16.80
N ASN A 166 -1.86 -11.32 17.21
CA ASN A 166 -3.12 -11.93 16.79
C ASN A 166 -3.28 -12.04 15.25
N GLU A 167 -2.20 -12.42 14.58
CA GLU A 167 -2.28 -12.75 13.15
C GLU A 167 -3.18 -13.97 12.95
N ARG A 168 -4.12 -13.87 12.01
CA ARG A 168 -5.09 -14.94 11.73
C ARG A 168 -5.60 -14.89 10.31
N LYS A 169 -5.92 -16.04 9.77
CA LYS A 169 -6.68 -16.17 8.50
C LYS A 169 -8.10 -15.62 8.69
N VAL A 170 -8.61 -14.91 7.68
CA VAL A 170 -10.01 -14.51 7.64
C VAL A 170 -10.89 -15.69 7.24
N HIS A 171 -10.41 -16.48 6.28
CA HIS A 171 -11.07 -17.68 5.80
C HIS A 171 -10.01 -18.71 5.39
N GLU A 172 -10.25 -19.98 5.69
CA GLU A 172 -9.44 -21.09 5.19
C GLU A 172 -10.07 -21.60 3.90
N HIS A 173 -9.33 -21.54 2.78
CA HIS A 173 -9.74 -22.22 1.57
C HIS A 173 -9.62 -23.73 1.76
N GLN A 174 -10.67 -24.46 1.44
CA GLN A 174 -10.56 -25.89 1.18
C GLN A 174 -10.05 -26.06 -0.26
N LEU A 175 -9.01 -26.85 -0.44
CA LEU A 175 -8.47 -27.18 -1.77
C LEU A 175 -9.61 -27.65 -2.69
N GLY A 176 -9.95 -26.86 -3.71
CA GLY A 176 -11.03 -27.14 -4.66
C GLY A 176 -12.21 -26.17 -4.63
N GLU A 177 -12.23 -25.17 -3.73
CA GLU A 177 -13.19 -24.05 -3.79
C GLU A 177 -12.59 -22.94 -4.67
N SER A 178 -13.14 -22.77 -5.85
CA SER A 178 -12.85 -21.68 -6.79
C SER A 178 -13.88 -20.56 -6.66
#